data_e5d56f88d1c6ef7d4276e92335ee02eb
#
_entry.id   e5d56f88d1c6ef7d4276e92335ee02eb
#
_cell.length_a   1.000
_cell.length_b   1.000
_cell.length_c   1.000
_cell.angle_alpha   90.00
_cell.angle_beta   90.00
_cell.angle_gamma   90.00
#
_symmetry.space_group_name_H-M   'P 1'
#
loop_
_entity.id
_entity.type
_entity.pdbx_description
1 polymer ?
#
loop_
_entity_poly.entity_id
_entity_poly.type
_entity_poly.pdbx_seq_one_letter_code
_entity_poly.pdbx_strand_id
1 'polypeptide(L)'
;MKKPYLLFFLLISLILHSCSVNHAKINNDLKKYFDSSNVEGCFAMLNNQMGDITVYNMNLDTQRLSTGTSFKVIETLIGIQTGRITNEKSTLGNDSSSKNVTLQQAFQNNSVPYFQELARQIGKDTLQMWLDSISYGNSKITSAVDSFWLNNDLKISPDEQLGFLSKLFFEQLPFQKYAQETVANLMKKEDTSLYSLSYATGLGIDEKNNSFAWNLGWIEENRHIYFFVTFIRTPVKSTNTEDRVIEISKSCLKELGFFKGQK
;
A
#
# COMPACT_ATOMS: atom_id res chain seq x y z
N MET A 1 -53.71 30.16 -0.78
CA MET A 1 -52.27 30.55 -0.76
C MET A 1 -51.43 29.35 -0.45
N LYS A 2 -50.92 28.64 -1.46
CA LYS A 2 -50.15 27.39 -1.31
C LYS A 2 -48.63 27.71 -1.41
N LYS A 3 -47.89 27.21 -0.44
CA LYS A 3 -46.55 27.53 -0.01
C LYS A 3 -45.47 27.31 -1.05
N PRO A 4 -44.63 28.31 -1.42
CA PRO A 4 -43.46 28.13 -2.31
C PRO A 4 -42.23 27.48 -1.64
N TYR A 5 -42.32 27.09 -0.37
CA TYR A 5 -41.16 26.58 0.39
C TYR A 5 -40.78 25.15 0.05
N LEU A 6 -41.67 24.34 -0.52
CA LEU A 6 -41.37 22.93 -0.85
C LEU A 6 -40.47 22.80 -2.09
N LEU A 7 -40.57 23.76 -3.03
CA LEU A 7 -39.74 23.77 -4.24
C LEU A 7 -38.29 24.22 -3.95
N PHE A 8 -38.11 25.08 -2.95
CA PHE A 8 -36.79 25.58 -2.57
C PHE A 8 -35.93 24.50 -1.84
N PHE A 9 -36.56 23.59 -1.07
CA PHE A 9 -35.87 22.46 -0.44
C PHE A 9 -35.47 21.38 -1.43
N LEU A 10 -36.20 21.16 -2.50
CA LEU A 10 -35.86 20.20 -3.53
C LEU A 10 -34.68 20.65 -4.41
N LEU A 11 -34.51 21.98 -4.59
CA LEU A 11 -33.36 22.52 -5.36
C LEU A 11 -32.03 22.45 -4.57
N ILE A 12 -32.08 22.55 -3.24
CA ILE A 12 -30.88 22.48 -2.39
C ILE A 12 -30.35 21.05 -2.28
N SER A 13 -31.20 20.03 -2.39
CA SER A 13 -30.76 18.63 -2.33
C SER A 13 -30.01 18.14 -3.57
N LEU A 14 -30.09 18.87 -4.70
CA LEU A 14 -29.42 18.53 -5.96
C LEU A 14 -27.98 19.04 -6.08
N ILE A 15 -27.54 19.93 -5.16
CA ILE A 15 -26.20 20.55 -5.26
C ILE A 15 -25.13 19.77 -4.48
N LEU A 16 -25.49 18.77 -3.68
CA LEU A 16 -24.54 18.03 -2.83
C LEU A 16 -23.94 16.76 -3.43
N HIS A 17 -24.22 16.46 -4.70
CA HIS A 17 -23.57 15.34 -5.41
C HIS A 17 -22.48 15.86 -6.37
N SER A 18 -21.57 16.70 -5.88
CA SER A 18 -20.29 16.87 -6.53
C SER A 18 -19.43 15.65 -6.21
N CYS A 19 -19.65 14.56 -6.93
CA CYS A 19 -18.62 13.53 -7.08
C CYS A 19 -17.42 14.22 -7.74
N SER A 20 -16.33 14.40 -7.00
CA SER A 20 -15.04 14.69 -7.61
C SER A 20 -14.70 13.46 -8.49
N VAL A 21 -14.89 13.60 -9.79
CA VAL A 21 -14.42 12.60 -10.76
C VAL A 21 -12.90 12.66 -10.69
N ASN A 22 -12.26 11.70 -10.03
CA ASN A 22 -10.82 11.52 -10.11
C ASN A 22 -10.46 11.32 -11.58
N HIS A 23 -9.79 12.29 -12.18
CA HIS A 23 -9.33 12.19 -13.56
C HIS A 23 -8.08 11.31 -13.60
N ALA A 24 -8.24 10.04 -13.93
CA ALA A 24 -7.12 9.15 -14.20
C ALA A 24 -6.50 9.49 -15.56
N LYS A 25 -5.24 9.92 -15.56
CA LYS A 25 -4.43 10.17 -16.75
C LYS A 25 -3.56 8.95 -17.04
N ILE A 26 -3.79 8.32 -18.19
CA ILE A 26 -2.94 7.21 -18.64
C ILE A 26 -1.62 7.78 -19.17
N ASN A 27 -0.49 7.28 -18.66
CA ASN A 27 0.85 7.64 -19.09
C ASN A 27 1.60 6.41 -19.63
N ASN A 28 1.57 6.21 -20.93
CA ASN A 28 2.22 5.09 -21.60
C ASN A 28 3.75 5.27 -21.76
N ASP A 29 4.30 6.45 -21.53
CA ASP A 29 5.75 6.69 -21.62
C ASP A 29 6.52 5.94 -20.53
N LEU A 30 5.83 5.60 -19.42
CA LEU A 30 6.38 4.80 -18.31
C LEU A 30 6.62 3.33 -18.71
N LYS A 31 5.96 2.84 -19.77
CA LYS A 31 6.10 1.46 -20.29
C LYS A 31 7.57 1.04 -20.48
N LYS A 32 8.40 1.95 -20.95
CA LYS A 32 9.84 1.69 -21.22
C LYS A 32 10.61 1.12 -20.04
N TYR A 33 10.25 1.49 -18.79
CA TYR A 33 10.90 1.00 -17.57
C TYR A 33 10.54 -0.44 -17.24
N PHE A 34 9.32 -0.84 -17.56
CA PHE A 34 8.86 -2.23 -17.42
C PHE A 34 9.44 -3.12 -18.52
N ASP A 35 9.42 -2.64 -19.77
CA ASP A 35 10.00 -3.37 -20.91
C ASP A 35 11.50 -3.59 -20.75
N SER A 36 12.27 -2.56 -20.34
CA SER A 36 13.71 -2.68 -20.14
C SER A 36 14.09 -3.66 -19.04
N SER A 37 13.22 -3.84 -18.07
CA SER A 37 13.36 -4.80 -16.98
C SER A 37 12.77 -6.18 -17.31
N ASN A 38 12.16 -6.35 -18.50
CA ASN A 38 11.46 -7.56 -18.94
C ASN A 38 10.46 -8.08 -17.89
N VAL A 39 9.59 -7.19 -17.42
CA VAL A 39 8.52 -7.48 -16.45
C VAL A 39 7.18 -6.96 -16.92
N GLU A 40 6.10 -7.65 -16.56
CA GLU A 40 4.76 -7.09 -16.64
C GLU A 40 4.46 -6.34 -15.33
N GLY A 41 3.80 -5.19 -15.42
CA GLY A 41 3.46 -4.45 -14.21
C GLY A 41 2.59 -3.23 -14.47
N CYS A 42 2.37 -2.47 -13.42
CA CYS A 42 1.71 -1.17 -13.44
C CYS A 42 2.38 -0.21 -12.47
N PHE A 43 2.17 1.07 -12.73
CA PHE A 43 2.51 2.17 -11.84
C PHE A 43 1.29 3.08 -11.72
N ALA A 44 0.94 3.43 -10.49
CA ALA A 44 -0.10 4.40 -10.21
C ALA A 44 0.41 5.44 -9.21
N MET A 45 0.01 6.70 -9.41
CA MET A 45 0.40 7.80 -8.54
C MET A 45 -0.77 8.76 -8.35
N LEU A 46 -1.08 9.06 -7.10
CA LEU A 46 -2.08 10.05 -6.69
C LEU A 46 -1.38 11.35 -6.28
N ASN A 47 -1.69 12.44 -6.98
CA ASN A 47 -1.38 13.79 -6.53
C ASN A 47 -2.45 14.21 -5.51
N ASN A 48 -2.10 14.20 -4.23
CA ASN A 48 -3.07 14.49 -3.17
C ASN A 48 -3.63 15.91 -3.20
N GLN A 49 -2.88 16.89 -3.70
CA GLN A 49 -3.33 18.29 -3.76
C GLN A 49 -4.41 18.50 -4.84
N MET A 50 -4.25 17.84 -6.00
CA MET A 50 -5.15 18.01 -7.15
C MET A 50 -6.21 16.91 -7.23
N GLY A 51 -6.01 15.79 -6.56
CA GLY A 51 -6.84 14.59 -6.70
C GLY A 51 -6.63 13.84 -8.02
N ASP A 52 -5.62 14.21 -8.81
CA ASP A 52 -5.33 13.58 -10.10
C ASP A 52 -4.56 12.29 -9.91
N ILE A 53 -4.92 11.27 -10.68
CA ILE A 53 -4.22 9.98 -10.69
C ILE A 53 -3.50 9.83 -12.03
N THR A 54 -2.18 9.53 -12.00
CA THR A 54 -1.39 9.13 -13.16
C THR A 54 -1.19 7.63 -13.13
N VAL A 55 -1.56 6.92 -14.21
CA VAL A 55 -1.51 5.45 -14.28
C VAL A 55 -0.79 5.00 -15.53
N TYR A 56 0.11 4.02 -15.38
CA TYR A 56 0.55 3.13 -16.43
C TYR A 56 -0.08 1.76 -16.22
N ASN A 57 -0.68 1.19 -17.27
CA ASN A 57 -1.38 -0.09 -17.29
C ASN A 57 -2.62 -0.15 -16.37
N MET A 58 -3.64 0.60 -16.75
CA MET A 58 -4.93 0.69 -16.03
C MET A 58 -5.58 -0.69 -15.78
N ASN A 59 -5.39 -1.66 -16.67
CA ASN A 59 -5.98 -3.00 -16.49
C ASN A 59 -5.42 -3.71 -15.24
N LEU A 60 -4.13 -3.57 -14.97
CA LEU A 60 -3.53 -4.11 -13.75
C LEU A 60 -3.81 -3.23 -12.54
N ASP A 61 -3.91 -1.92 -12.72
CA ASP A 61 -4.17 -0.97 -11.64
C ASP A 61 -5.50 -1.26 -10.92
N THR A 62 -6.52 -1.61 -11.66
CA THR A 62 -7.86 -1.92 -11.11
C THR A 62 -8.06 -3.39 -10.76
N GLN A 63 -7.12 -4.26 -11.11
CA GLN A 63 -7.18 -5.69 -10.82
C GLN A 63 -6.72 -5.96 -9.38
N ARG A 64 -7.50 -6.70 -8.59
CA ARG A 64 -7.05 -7.20 -7.29
C ARG A 64 -6.02 -8.31 -7.47
N LEU A 65 -4.83 -8.08 -6.94
CA LEU A 65 -3.65 -8.92 -7.03
C LEU A 65 -3.27 -9.40 -5.62
N SER A 66 -2.56 -10.51 -5.52
CA SER A 66 -2.10 -11.04 -4.22
C SER A 66 -1.23 -10.02 -3.49
N THR A 67 -1.46 -9.87 -2.18
CA THR A 67 -0.69 -8.93 -1.36
C THR A 67 0.74 -9.39 -1.12
N GLY A 68 0.97 -10.70 -1.01
CA GLY A 68 2.26 -11.21 -0.57
C GLY A 68 2.71 -10.52 0.73
N THR A 69 4.01 -10.35 0.91
CA THR A 69 4.55 -9.73 2.13
C THR A 69 4.28 -8.22 2.26
N SER A 70 3.60 -7.55 1.29
CA SER A 70 3.14 -6.17 1.49
C SER A 70 2.07 -6.07 2.59
N PHE A 71 1.41 -7.18 2.92
CA PHE A 71 0.47 -7.29 4.03
C PHE A 71 1.08 -6.86 5.37
N LYS A 72 2.40 -6.94 5.53
CA LYS A 72 3.10 -6.47 6.74
C LYS A 72 2.72 -5.06 7.18
N VAL A 73 2.35 -4.17 6.25
CA VAL A 73 1.97 -2.78 6.56
C VAL A 73 0.71 -2.75 7.42
N ILE A 74 -0.36 -3.42 6.96
CA ILE A 74 -1.62 -3.50 7.73
C ILE A 74 -1.49 -4.41 8.95
N GLU A 75 -0.73 -5.49 8.85
CA GLU A 75 -0.51 -6.41 9.97
C GLU A 75 0.22 -5.73 11.13
N THR A 76 1.20 -4.85 10.83
CA THR A 76 1.88 -4.03 11.85
C THR A 76 0.90 -3.09 12.54
N LEU A 77 0.01 -2.42 11.78
CA LEU A 77 -1.04 -1.56 12.36
C LEU A 77 -1.91 -2.35 13.34
N ILE A 78 -2.39 -3.54 12.93
CA ILE A 78 -3.23 -4.41 13.76
C ILE A 78 -2.45 -4.91 14.98
N GLY A 79 -1.18 -5.29 14.80
CA GLY A 79 -0.32 -5.77 15.87
C GLY A 79 -0.10 -4.73 16.97
N ILE A 80 0.13 -3.47 16.61
CA ILE A 80 0.26 -2.35 17.56
C ILE A 80 -1.10 -2.05 18.19
N GLN A 81 -2.16 -1.98 17.40
CA GLN A 81 -3.53 -1.70 17.87
C GLN A 81 -4.01 -2.70 18.90
N THR A 82 -3.61 -3.97 18.76
CA THR A 82 -4.00 -5.07 19.67
C THR A 82 -2.99 -5.30 20.80
N GLY A 83 -1.91 -4.50 20.85
CA GLY A 83 -0.88 -4.60 21.89
C GLY A 83 0.01 -5.86 21.79
N ARG A 84 0.01 -6.55 20.64
CA ARG A 84 0.89 -7.71 20.41
C ARG A 84 2.34 -7.28 20.18
N ILE A 85 2.52 -6.12 19.58
CA ILE A 85 3.77 -5.38 19.47
C ILE A 85 3.52 -3.94 19.92
N THR A 86 4.54 -3.25 20.43
CA THR A 86 4.38 -1.91 21.00
C THR A 86 5.15 -0.83 20.24
N ASN A 87 6.26 -1.18 19.61
CA ASN A 87 7.14 -0.24 18.89
C ASN A 87 8.07 -0.98 17.94
N GLU A 88 8.92 -0.24 17.23
CA GLU A 88 9.87 -0.76 16.24
C GLU A 88 10.93 -1.74 16.80
N LYS A 89 11.13 -1.76 18.12
CA LYS A 89 12.07 -2.68 18.80
C LYS A 89 11.41 -3.96 19.28
N SER A 90 10.10 -4.10 19.14
CA SER A 90 9.37 -5.30 19.58
C SER A 90 9.89 -6.56 18.89
N THR A 91 10.15 -7.60 19.69
CA THR A 91 10.51 -8.94 19.23
C THR A 91 9.40 -9.92 19.58
N LEU A 92 9.22 -10.97 18.77
CA LEU A 92 8.24 -12.03 19.00
C LEU A 92 8.98 -13.29 19.48
N GLY A 93 8.96 -13.53 20.78
CA GLY A 93 9.91 -14.38 21.49
C GLY A 93 9.76 -15.89 21.41
N ASN A 94 8.87 -16.48 20.60
CA ASN A 94 8.51 -17.90 20.73
C ASN A 94 9.16 -18.84 19.69
N ASP A 95 9.66 -18.33 18.59
CA ASP A 95 10.31 -19.16 17.56
C ASP A 95 11.81 -18.83 17.46
N SER A 96 12.65 -19.86 17.32
CA SER A 96 14.10 -19.71 17.18
C SER A 96 14.50 -18.86 15.96
N SER A 97 13.67 -18.81 14.93
CA SER A 97 13.87 -18.01 13.71
C SER A 97 13.52 -16.54 13.85
N SER A 98 12.68 -16.15 14.86
CA SER A 98 12.24 -14.77 15.11
C SER A 98 12.73 -14.19 16.43
N LYS A 99 13.36 -14.99 17.29
CA LYS A 99 13.65 -14.68 18.70
C LYS A 99 14.44 -13.40 18.95
N ASN A 100 15.27 -12.95 18.00
CA ASN A 100 16.10 -11.74 18.13
C ASN A 100 15.82 -10.71 17.03
N VAL A 101 14.81 -10.92 16.20
CA VAL A 101 14.46 -10.02 15.11
C VAL A 101 13.49 -8.98 15.64
N THR A 102 13.84 -7.70 15.54
CA THR A 102 12.94 -6.59 15.89
C THR A 102 11.92 -6.35 14.79
N LEU A 103 10.79 -5.70 15.12
CA LEU A 103 9.80 -5.27 14.13
C LEU A 103 10.46 -4.47 12.99
N GLN A 104 11.36 -3.53 13.31
CA GLN A 104 12.07 -2.74 12.30
C GLN A 104 12.85 -3.63 11.32
N GLN A 105 13.62 -4.58 11.83
CA GLN A 105 14.38 -5.52 11.00
C GLN A 105 13.44 -6.41 10.16
N ALA A 106 12.37 -6.93 10.78
CA ALA A 106 11.39 -7.77 10.11
C ALA A 106 10.67 -7.01 8.98
N PHE A 107 10.28 -5.77 9.24
CA PHE A 107 9.60 -4.90 8.28
C PHE A 107 10.51 -4.56 7.09
N GLN A 108 11.77 -4.23 7.34
CA GLN A 108 12.75 -3.88 6.30
C GLN A 108 13.13 -5.09 5.43
N ASN A 109 13.25 -6.28 6.04
CA ASN A 109 13.73 -7.49 5.37
C ASN A 109 12.61 -8.41 4.87
N ASN A 110 11.34 -7.97 4.87
CA ASN A 110 10.20 -8.80 4.48
C ASN A 110 10.15 -10.17 5.22
N SER A 111 10.44 -10.18 6.53
CA SER A 111 10.59 -11.40 7.33
C SER A 111 9.28 -12.18 7.46
N VAL A 112 9.08 -13.20 6.63
CA VAL A 112 7.90 -14.07 6.70
C VAL A 112 7.75 -14.70 8.08
N PRO A 113 8.78 -15.29 8.74
CA PRO A 113 8.61 -15.92 10.05
C PRO A 113 8.10 -14.96 11.14
N TYR A 114 8.58 -13.71 11.14
CA TYR A 114 8.13 -12.71 12.11
C TYR A 114 6.64 -12.42 11.96
N PHE A 115 6.20 -12.14 10.74
CA PHE A 115 4.80 -11.81 10.47
C PHE A 115 3.87 -13.02 10.61
N GLN A 116 4.34 -14.23 10.33
CA GLN A 116 3.59 -15.45 10.64
C GLN A 116 3.34 -15.60 12.14
N GLU A 117 4.35 -15.34 12.98
CA GLU A 117 4.19 -15.38 14.43
C GLU A 117 3.28 -14.26 14.92
N LEU A 118 3.39 -13.06 14.38
CA LEU A 118 2.51 -11.94 14.69
C LEU A 118 1.05 -12.28 14.37
N ALA A 119 0.78 -12.83 13.19
CA ALA A 119 -0.56 -13.26 12.79
C ALA A 119 -1.15 -14.32 13.74
N ARG A 120 -0.34 -15.31 14.17
CA ARG A 120 -0.78 -16.31 15.15
C ARG A 120 -1.16 -15.67 16.48
N GLN A 121 -0.38 -14.69 16.95
CA GLN A 121 -0.66 -13.99 18.21
C GLN A 121 -1.85 -13.04 18.12
N ILE A 122 -2.10 -12.41 16.98
CA ILE A 122 -3.29 -11.59 16.74
C ILE A 122 -4.53 -12.46 16.66
N GLY A 123 -4.47 -13.56 15.93
CA GLY A 123 -5.56 -14.50 15.72
C GLY A 123 -6.48 -14.13 14.55
N LYS A 124 -7.10 -15.16 13.95
CA LYS A 124 -7.88 -15.05 12.71
C LYS A 124 -9.05 -14.08 12.82
N ASP A 125 -9.85 -14.20 13.89
CA ASP A 125 -11.07 -13.40 14.06
C ASP A 125 -10.74 -11.90 14.19
N THR A 126 -9.67 -11.59 14.90
CA THR A 126 -9.19 -10.20 15.05
C THR A 126 -8.67 -9.64 13.73
N LEU A 127 -7.88 -10.41 12.99
CA LEU A 127 -7.40 -10.01 11.66
C LEU A 127 -8.58 -9.79 10.70
N GLN A 128 -9.55 -10.71 10.66
CA GLN A 128 -10.74 -10.59 9.81
C GLN A 128 -11.54 -9.34 10.16
N MET A 129 -11.81 -9.11 11.46
CA MET A 129 -12.52 -7.92 11.92
C MET A 129 -11.85 -6.61 11.43
N TRP A 130 -10.52 -6.52 11.51
CA TRP A 130 -9.80 -5.33 11.07
C TRP A 130 -9.79 -5.17 9.55
N LEU A 131 -9.58 -6.25 8.78
CA LEU A 131 -9.66 -6.21 7.32
C LEU A 131 -11.04 -5.74 6.85
N ASP A 132 -12.10 -6.23 7.47
CA ASP A 132 -13.49 -5.84 7.15
C ASP A 132 -13.74 -4.38 7.53
N SER A 133 -13.26 -3.93 8.70
CA SER A 133 -13.49 -2.56 9.20
C SER A 133 -12.92 -1.47 8.29
N ILE A 134 -11.80 -1.75 7.61
CA ILE A 134 -11.16 -0.82 6.67
C ILE A 134 -11.42 -1.18 5.21
N SER A 135 -12.19 -2.23 4.93
CA SER A 135 -12.47 -2.75 3.59
C SER A 135 -11.18 -2.99 2.79
N TYR A 136 -10.22 -3.70 3.38
CA TYR A 136 -8.91 -3.93 2.76
C TYR A 136 -9.00 -4.98 1.65
N GLY A 137 -8.99 -4.52 0.40
CA GLY A 137 -9.07 -5.38 -0.77
C GLY A 137 -10.31 -6.28 -0.76
N ASN A 138 -10.11 -7.61 -0.88
CA ASN A 138 -11.20 -8.58 -0.79
C ASN A 138 -11.48 -9.07 0.65
N SER A 139 -10.70 -8.62 1.64
CA SER A 139 -10.82 -8.95 3.08
C SER A 139 -10.89 -10.47 3.38
N LYS A 140 -10.30 -11.34 2.54
CA LYS A 140 -10.45 -12.80 2.68
C LYS A 140 -9.32 -13.45 3.46
N ILE A 141 -9.70 -14.25 4.48
CA ILE A 141 -8.83 -15.17 5.23
C ILE A 141 -9.45 -16.57 5.13
N THR A 142 -9.18 -17.32 4.05
CA THR A 142 -9.75 -18.66 3.83
C THR A 142 -8.81 -19.78 4.24
N SER A 143 -7.50 -19.56 4.18
CA SER A 143 -6.48 -20.50 4.61
C SER A 143 -6.02 -20.29 6.07
N ALA A 144 -4.88 -20.85 6.44
CA ALA A 144 -4.30 -20.69 7.77
C ALA A 144 -3.96 -19.20 8.06
N VAL A 145 -4.15 -18.81 9.33
CA VAL A 145 -4.00 -17.42 9.79
C VAL A 145 -2.62 -16.84 9.53
N ASP A 146 -1.59 -17.66 9.43
CA ASP A 146 -0.20 -17.29 9.26
C ASP A 146 0.30 -17.44 7.81
N SER A 147 -0.61 -17.63 6.85
CA SER A 147 -0.22 -17.81 5.44
C SER A 147 -1.20 -17.27 4.39
N PHE A 148 -2.37 -16.77 4.79
CA PHE A 148 -3.42 -16.35 3.83
C PHE A 148 -2.95 -15.26 2.85
N TRP A 149 -2.05 -14.38 3.26
CA TRP A 149 -1.45 -13.36 2.37
C TRP A 149 -0.40 -13.94 1.40
N LEU A 150 0.17 -15.12 1.73
CA LEU A 150 1.12 -15.83 0.88
C LEU A 150 0.43 -16.80 -0.09
N ASN A 151 -0.78 -17.25 0.26
CA ASN A 151 -1.54 -18.26 -0.50
C ASN A 151 -2.52 -17.64 -1.51
N ASN A 152 -2.37 -16.36 -1.81
CA ASN A 152 -3.25 -15.62 -2.75
C ASN A 152 -4.72 -15.48 -2.31
N ASP A 153 -5.08 -15.72 -1.04
CA ASP A 153 -6.43 -15.48 -0.52
C ASP A 153 -6.75 -14.00 -0.45
N LEU A 154 -5.83 -13.23 0.18
CA LEU A 154 -5.95 -11.79 0.31
C LEU A 154 -5.42 -11.08 -0.93
N LYS A 155 -6.30 -10.32 -1.57
CA LYS A 155 -6.00 -9.57 -2.79
C LYS A 155 -6.45 -8.12 -2.66
N ILE A 156 -5.66 -7.22 -3.24
CA ILE A 156 -5.94 -5.78 -3.29
C ILE A 156 -5.48 -5.21 -4.64
N SER A 157 -6.14 -4.18 -5.15
CA SER A 157 -5.67 -3.50 -6.35
C SER A 157 -4.67 -2.38 -6.04
N PRO A 158 -3.80 -1.98 -6.98
CA PRO A 158 -2.95 -0.82 -6.83
C PRO A 158 -3.73 0.46 -6.50
N ASP A 159 -4.88 0.68 -7.14
CA ASP A 159 -5.77 1.81 -6.86
C ASP A 159 -6.29 1.78 -5.40
N GLU A 160 -6.75 0.61 -4.91
CA GLU A 160 -7.16 0.45 -3.50
C GLU A 160 -5.98 0.70 -2.54
N GLN A 161 -4.75 0.31 -2.92
CA GLN A 161 -3.53 0.60 -2.14
C GLN A 161 -3.23 2.10 -2.07
N LEU A 162 -3.43 2.87 -3.15
CA LEU A 162 -3.28 4.33 -3.12
C LEU A 162 -4.24 4.96 -2.10
N GLY A 163 -5.50 4.53 -2.10
CA GLY A 163 -6.48 5.00 -1.12
C GLY A 163 -6.12 4.63 0.32
N PHE A 164 -5.59 3.42 0.54
CA PHE A 164 -5.11 2.97 1.84
C PHE A 164 -3.91 3.81 2.32
N LEU A 165 -2.91 4.05 1.46
CA LEU A 165 -1.73 4.85 1.79
C LEU A 165 -2.08 6.29 2.14
N SER A 166 -3.01 6.91 1.40
CA SER A 166 -3.49 8.26 1.71
C SER A 166 -4.11 8.32 3.09
N LYS A 167 -4.99 7.38 3.43
CA LYS A 167 -5.61 7.31 4.76
C LYS A 167 -4.58 7.04 5.86
N LEU A 168 -3.58 6.20 5.61
CA LEU A 168 -2.49 5.93 6.56
C LEU A 168 -1.68 7.20 6.84
N PHE A 169 -1.27 7.91 5.80
CA PHE A 169 -0.46 9.13 5.92
C PHE A 169 -1.17 10.24 6.70
N PHE A 170 -2.46 10.43 6.42
CA PHE A 170 -3.29 11.44 7.11
C PHE A 170 -3.93 10.95 8.41
N GLU A 171 -3.52 9.78 8.93
CA GLU A 171 -4.03 9.21 10.18
C GLU A 171 -5.56 9.03 10.20
N GLN A 172 -6.15 8.75 9.03
CA GLN A 172 -7.60 8.61 8.83
C GLN A 172 -8.09 7.15 8.93
N LEU A 173 -7.19 6.19 9.13
CA LEU A 173 -7.59 4.81 9.40
C LEU A 173 -8.11 4.68 10.83
N PRO A 174 -9.01 3.72 11.13
CA PRO A 174 -9.59 3.55 12.47
C PRO A 174 -8.62 2.89 13.46
N PHE A 175 -7.33 3.21 13.35
CA PHE A 175 -6.27 2.79 14.26
C PHE A 175 -5.84 3.95 15.14
N GLN A 176 -5.26 3.63 16.31
CA GLN A 176 -4.62 4.65 17.14
C GLN A 176 -3.58 5.42 16.33
N LYS A 177 -3.50 6.73 16.55
CA LYS A 177 -2.55 7.62 15.88
C LYS A 177 -1.12 7.09 15.96
N TYR A 178 -0.69 6.66 17.15
CA TYR A 178 0.63 6.08 17.38
C TYR A 178 0.93 4.87 16.48
N ALA A 179 -0.04 4.00 16.22
CA ALA A 179 0.14 2.86 15.33
C ALA A 179 0.42 3.32 13.89
N GLN A 180 -0.33 4.32 13.41
CA GLN A 180 -0.18 4.87 12.07
C GLN A 180 1.16 5.61 11.92
N GLU A 181 1.54 6.44 12.89
CA GLU A 181 2.85 7.11 12.92
C GLU A 181 4.02 6.11 12.95
N THR A 182 3.90 5.03 13.74
CA THR A 182 4.95 4.00 13.81
C THR A 182 5.14 3.32 12.46
N VAL A 183 4.05 2.96 11.77
CA VAL A 183 4.14 2.34 10.44
C VAL A 183 4.70 3.33 9.42
N ALA A 184 4.26 4.58 9.42
CA ALA A 184 4.79 5.63 8.54
C ALA A 184 6.31 5.80 8.73
N ASN A 185 6.78 5.80 9.98
CA ASN A 185 8.21 5.87 10.31
C ASN A 185 8.99 4.64 9.83
N LEU A 186 8.43 3.43 9.95
CA LEU A 186 9.05 2.21 9.41
C LEU A 186 9.18 2.22 7.89
N MET A 187 8.30 2.93 7.19
CA MET A 187 8.33 3.10 5.75
C MET A 187 9.36 4.13 5.27
N LYS A 188 9.85 5.03 6.13
CA LYS A 188 10.79 6.09 5.76
C LYS A 188 12.11 5.51 5.25
N LYS A 189 12.57 5.94 4.08
CA LYS A 189 13.80 5.47 3.41
C LYS A 189 14.82 6.57 3.18
N GLU A 190 14.39 7.71 2.67
CA GLU A 190 15.24 8.84 2.34
C GLU A 190 14.64 10.13 2.89
N ASP A 191 15.49 10.98 3.45
CA ASP A 191 15.12 12.29 3.97
C ASP A 191 16.23 13.28 3.61
N THR A 192 15.99 14.08 2.60
CA THR A 192 16.96 15.02 2.05
C THR A 192 16.43 16.46 2.16
N SER A 193 17.23 17.45 1.80
CA SER A 193 16.75 18.84 1.72
C SER A 193 15.76 19.10 0.58
N LEU A 194 15.67 18.18 -0.40
CA LEU A 194 14.83 18.34 -1.60
C LEU A 194 13.54 17.52 -1.51
N TYR A 195 13.59 16.34 -0.91
CA TYR A 195 12.46 15.43 -0.82
C TYR A 195 12.61 14.46 0.37
N SER A 196 11.48 13.90 0.79
CA SER A 196 11.41 12.75 1.68
C SER A 196 10.72 11.61 0.93
N LEU A 197 11.30 10.40 0.96
CA LEU A 197 10.77 9.21 0.29
C LEU A 197 10.50 8.11 1.30
N SER A 198 9.26 7.66 1.37
CA SER A 198 8.81 6.58 2.24
C SER A 198 8.16 5.48 1.41
N TYR A 199 8.53 4.23 1.63
CA TYR A 199 7.89 3.10 0.98
C TYR A 199 8.07 1.78 1.75
N ALA A 200 7.20 0.84 1.44
CA ALA A 200 7.34 -0.57 1.80
C ALA A 200 7.31 -1.43 0.54
N THR A 201 8.11 -2.49 0.54
CA THR A 201 8.07 -3.53 -0.49
C THR A 201 7.27 -4.72 -0.02
N GLY A 202 6.77 -5.50 -0.98
CA GLY A 202 6.13 -6.79 -0.72
C GLY A 202 6.46 -7.77 -1.81
N LEU A 203 6.65 -9.03 -1.47
CA LEU A 203 7.07 -10.10 -2.38
C LEU A 203 6.09 -11.27 -2.28
N GLY A 204 5.97 -12.02 -3.35
CA GLY A 204 5.18 -13.25 -3.35
C GLY A 204 5.28 -14.04 -4.64
N ILE A 205 4.49 -15.10 -4.69
CA ILE A 205 4.31 -15.95 -5.87
C ILE A 205 2.82 -16.01 -6.17
N ASP A 206 2.44 -15.71 -7.40
CA ASP A 206 1.04 -15.72 -7.81
C ASP A 206 0.53 -17.15 -8.11
N GLU A 207 -0.78 -17.27 -8.38
CA GLU A 207 -1.44 -18.55 -8.68
C GLU A 207 -0.89 -19.24 -9.95
N LYS A 208 -0.19 -18.47 -10.81
CA LYS A 208 0.47 -18.98 -12.03
C LYS A 208 1.95 -19.29 -11.81
N ASN A 209 2.40 -19.27 -10.55
CA ASN A 209 3.79 -19.47 -10.16
C ASN A 209 4.76 -18.39 -10.68
N ASN A 210 4.27 -17.19 -10.98
CA ASN A 210 5.10 -16.03 -11.28
C ASN A 210 5.56 -15.37 -9.97
N SER A 211 6.81 -14.93 -9.90
CA SER A 211 7.26 -14.04 -8.83
C SER A 211 6.67 -12.65 -9.05
N PHE A 212 6.18 -12.02 -7.98
CA PHE A 212 5.74 -10.63 -8.03
C PHE A 212 6.35 -9.79 -6.91
N ALA A 213 6.38 -8.49 -7.13
CA ALA A 213 6.75 -7.52 -6.11
C ALA A 213 5.85 -6.28 -6.16
N TRP A 214 5.61 -5.75 -4.97
CA TRP A 214 5.00 -4.45 -4.72
C TRP A 214 6.06 -3.46 -4.23
N ASN A 215 5.92 -2.20 -4.62
CA ASN A 215 6.52 -1.05 -3.95
C ASN A 215 5.43 0.01 -3.80
N LEU A 216 5.09 0.32 -2.55
CA LEU A 216 3.97 1.20 -2.21
C LEU A 216 4.40 2.23 -1.16
N GLY A 217 4.08 3.49 -1.38
CA GLY A 217 4.52 4.55 -0.50
C GLY A 217 4.15 5.95 -0.97
N TRP A 218 4.94 6.92 -0.54
CA TRP A 218 4.76 8.33 -0.90
C TRP A 218 6.10 9.05 -1.02
N ILE A 219 6.07 10.11 -1.79
CA ILE A 219 7.13 11.10 -1.86
C ILE A 219 6.58 12.47 -1.47
N GLU A 220 7.30 13.13 -0.57
CA GLU A 220 7.04 14.51 -0.17
C GLU A 220 8.08 15.39 -0.85
N GLU A 221 7.63 16.33 -1.65
CA GLU A 221 8.51 17.27 -2.34
C GLU A 221 7.85 18.65 -2.34
N ASN A 222 8.60 19.68 -1.97
CA ASN A 222 8.10 21.07 -1.92
C ASN A 222 6.78 21.23 -1.13
N ARG A 223 6.62 20.49 -0.02
CA ARG A 223 5.42 20.43 0.85
C ARG A 223 4.18 19.81 0.20
N HIS A 224 4.33 19.14 -0.94
CA HIS A 224 3.28 18.37 -1.57
C HIS A 224 3.51 16.89 -1.38
N ILE A 225 2.42 16.13 -1.24
CA ILE A 225 2.44 14.68 -1.04
C ILE A 225 1.90 14.00 -2.29
N TYR A 226 2.64 12.99 -2.72
CA TYR A 226 2.27 12.13 -3.84
C TYR A 226 2.37 10.68 -3.40
N PHE A 227 1.26 9.97 -3.42
CA PHE A 227 1.23 8.53 -3.13
C PHE A 227 1.52 7.76 -4.40
N PHE A 228 2.28 6.68 -4.31
CA PHE A 228 2.56 5.83 -5.46
C PHE A 228 2.48 4.35 -5.11
N VAL A 229 2.12 3.56 -6.10
CA VAL A 229 2.14 2.10 -6.05
C VAL A 229 2.73 1.59 -7.35
N THR A 230 3.69 0.69 -7.24
CA THR A 230 4.24 -0.08 -8.36
C THR A 230 4.03 -1.56 -8.08
N PHE A 231 3.50 -2.27 -9.04
CA PHE A 231 3.42 -3.72 -9.02
C PHE A 231 4.15 -4.27 -10.24
N ILE A 232 4.94 -5.33 -10.04
CA ILE A 232 5.56 -6.08 -11.12
C ILE A 232 5.37 -7.57 -10.93
N ARG A 233 5.33 -8.32 -12.04
CA ARG A 233 5.45 -9.79 -12.03
C ARG A 233 6.35 -10.28 -13.13
N THR A 234 7.02 -11.40 -12.88
CA THR A 234 7.95 -12.05 -13.82
C THR A 234 7.56 -13.50 -14.00
N PRO A 235 7.63 -14.05 -15.23
CA PRO A 235 7.25 -15.45 -15.49
C PRO A 235 8.23 -16.49 -14.91
N VAL A 236 9.27 -16.06 -14.22
CA VAL A 236 10.30 -16.94 -13.67
C VAL A 236 10.59 -16.54 -12.23
N LYS A 237 10.88 -17.51 -11.33
CA LYS A 237 11.42 -17.23 -10.01
C LYS A 237 12.69 -16.38 -10.14
N SER A 238 12.55 -15.08 -9.94
CA SER A 238 13.65 -14.13 -10.02
C SER A 238 14.12 -13.80 -8.61
N THR A 239 15.43 -13.83 -8.38
CA THR A 239 16.03 -13.49 -7.08
C THR A 239 16.07 -11.99 -6.80
N ASN A 240 15.88 -11.12 -7.82
CA ASN A 240 16.04 -9.66 -7.71
C ASN A 240 14.74 -8.91 -7.94
N THR A 241 13.58 -9.50 -7.64
CA THR A 241 12.29 -8.87 -7.92
C THR A 241 12.07 -7.63 -7.05
N GLU A 242 12.59 -7.61 -5.83
CA GLU A 242 12.50 -6.47 -4.93
C GLU A 242 13.29 -5.26 -5.44
N ASP A 243 14.57 -5.46 -5.81
CA ASP A 243 15.40 -4.37 -6.34
C ASP A 243 14.80 -3.80 -7.63
N ARG A 244 14.27 -4.67 -8.50
CA ARG A 244 13.62 -4.25 -9.75
C ARG A 244 12.41 -3.37 -9.51
N VAL A 245 11.52 -3.74 -8.59
CA VAL A 245 10.32 -2.92 -8.35
C VAL A 245 10.69 -1.57 -7.76
N ILE A 246 11.72 -1.49 -6.91
CA ILE A 246 12.24 -0.23 -6.37
C ILE A 246 12.82 0.63 -7.49
N GLU A 247 13.66 0.05 -8.36
CA GLU A 247 14.30 0.75 -9.48
C GLU A 247 13.27 1.29 -10.48
N ILE A 248 12.28 0.47 -10.85
CA ILE A 248 11.19 0.90 -11.73
C ILE A 248 10.40 2.04 -11.09
N SER A 249 10.05 1.93 -9.79
CA SER A 249 9.34 2.99 -9.08
C SER A 249 10.10 4.31 -9.11
N LYS A 250 11.40 4.27 -8.77
CA LYS A 250 12.26 5.46 -8.80
C LYS A 250 12.41 6.03 -10.21
N SER A 251 12.49 5.17 -11.22
CA SER A 251 12.57 5.60 -12.63
C SER A 251 11.27 6.28 -13.08
N CYS A 252 10.11 5.74 -12.72
CA CYS A 252 8.82 6.36 -12.99
C CYS A 252 8.69 7.71 -12.28
N LEU A 253 9.04 7.80 -11.00
CA LEU A 253 9.03 9.07 -10.25
C LEU A 253 9.98 10.09 -10.89
N LYS A 254 11.18 9.69 -11.30
CA LYS A 254 12.14 10.56 -11.98
C LYS A 254 11.63 11.08 -13.33
N GLU A 255 10.98 10.22 -14.13
CA GLU A 255 10.34 10.62 -15.40
C GLU A 255 9.22 11.64 -15.16
N LEU A 256 8.48 11.50 -14.08
CA LEU A 256 7.43 12.43 -13.67
C LEU A 256 7.99 13.73 -13.05
N GLY A 257 9.33 13.87 -12.95
CA GLY A 257 10.02 15.11 -12.56
C GLY A 257 10.37 15.22 -11.09
N PHE A 258 10.20 14.14 -10.29
CA PHE A 258 10.56 14.12 -8.85
C PHE A 258 12.08 14.08 -8.60
N PHE A 259 12.46 14.17 -7.33
CA PHE A 259 13.83 14.22 -6.81
C PHE A 259 14.61 15.51 -7.07
N LYS A 260 13.92 16.57 -7.50
CA LYS A 260 14.54 17.87 -7.83
C LYS A 260 14.14 19.02 -6.92
N GLY A 261 13.23 18.78 -5.97
CA GLY A 261 12.66 19.83 -5.13
C GLY A 261 11.78 20.84 -5.87
N GLN A 262 11.13 20.41 -6.95
CA GLN A 262 10.37 21.29 -7.85
C GLN A 262 8.88 20.92 -7.98
N LYS A 263 8.45 19.86 -7.34
CA LYS A 263 7.07 19.34 -7.38
C LYS A 263 6.21 19.85 -6.23
#